data_9bd4ddb9bcacc53be4649e6725add748
#
_entry.id   9bd4ddb9bcacc53be4649e6725add748
#
_cell.length_a   1.000
_cell.length_b   1.000
_cell.length_c   1.000
_cell.angle_alpha   90.00
_cell.angle_beta   90.00
_cell.angle_gamma   90.00
#
_symmetry.space_group_name_H-M   'P 1'
#
loop_
_entity.id
_entity.type
_entity.pdbx_description
1 polymer ?
#
loop_
_entity_poly.entity_id
_entity_poly.type
_entity_poly.pdbx_seq_one_letter_code
_entity_poly.pdbx_strand_id
1 'polypeptide(L)'
;MDLITKKIVKALNKSVLDDLDLTRNIRHPGENGRAREQILKNFLKKILPKKYSVDTGFVIDAVGGISNQIDIVIYRDDYHSTFEIGEIKHFMVESVVAVIENKASMASGDALRQAFDNIKSVKRLDRTNKGNNYVLPGRRKLDKSDFYHQIFGAILTEKSLSSASLKSEFISLFESTRDKSLWPNMYVDVRGSSFRYISESEHVIVDPRKASAFAISDLLAETYNPPLIELAYELVSLFRVLPLVDFSAQDYFHGISGKAKEYVRFPENISGNV
;
A
#
# COMPACT_ATOMS: atom_id res chain seq x y z
N MET A 1 -34.89 8.88 0.25
CA MET A 1 -34.76 7.49 0.72
C MET A 1 -33.27 7.18 0.83
N ASP A 2 -32.75 7.05 2.05
CA ASP A 2 -31.32 6.70 2.22
C ASP A 2 -31.06 5.26 1.78
N LEU A 3 -30.13 5.07 0.87
CA LEU A 3 -29.69 3.75 0.44
C LEU A 3 -29.14 2.95 1.64
N ILE A 4 -29.54 1.71 1.79
CA ILE A 4 -29.08 0.82 2.87
C ILE A 4 -27.56 0.73 2.91
N THR A 5 -26.89 0.73 1.75
CA THR A 5 -25.44 0.75 1.61
C THR A 5 -24.81 1.96 2.28
N LYS A 6 -25.41 3.16 2.15
CA LYS A 6 -24.92 4.38 2.79
C LYS A 6 -25.00 4.27 4.33
N LYS A 7 -26.06 3.62 4.85
CA LYS A 7 -26.20 3.37 6.30
C LYS A 7 -25.15 2.40 6.80
N ILE A 8 -24.90 1.31 6.07
CA ILE A 8 -23.88 0.31 6.39
C ILE A 8 -22.50 0.95 6.42
N VAL A 9 -22.15 1.71 5.39
CA VAL A 9 -20.85 2.40 5.26
C VAL A 9 -20.62 3.39 6.40
N LYS A 10 -21.65 4.21 6.72
CA LYS A 10 -21.58 5.13 7.88
C LYS A 10 -21.42 4.40 9.20
N ALA A 11 -22.10 3.26 9.40
CA ALA A 11 -21.98 2.46 10.62
C ALA A 11 -20.58 1.84 10.74
N LEU A 12 -20.01 1.33 9.63
CA LEU A 12 -18.63 0.83 9.61
C LEU A 12 -17.62 1.91 9.98
N ASN A 13 -17.73 3.10 9.38
CA ASN A 13 -16.86 4.23 9.71
C ASN A 13 -16.96 4.60 11.19
N LYS A 14 -18.20 4.72 11.70
CA LYS A 14 -18.43 5.04 13.10
C LYS A 14 -17.78 4.00 14.04
N SER A 15 -17.97 2.70 13.75
CA SER A 15 -17.36 1.64 14.54
C SER A 15 -15.84 1.77 14.63
N VAL A 16 -15.18 2.06 13.50
CA VAL A 16 -13.72 2.25 13.47
C VAL A 16 -13.30 3.45 14.32
N LEU A 17 -14.02 4.57 14.20
CA LEU A 17 -13.69 5.76 14.98
C LEU A 17 -13.91 5.56 16.49
N ASP A 18 -14.98 4.86 16.88
CA ASP A 18 -15.25 4.50 18.28
C ASP A 18 -14.13 3.59 18.82
N ASP A 19 -13.67 2.58 18.06
CA ASP A 19 -12.56 1.70 18.41
C ASP A 19 -11.23 2.48 18.55
N LEU A 20 -10.95 3.41 17.62
CA LEU A 20 -9.76 4.27 17.69
C LEU A 20 -9.81 5.19 18.93
N ASP A 21 -10.99 5.69 19.34
CA ASP A 21 -11.14 6.49 20.56
C ASP A 21 -10.80 5.67 21.81
N LEU A 22 -11.16 4.39 21.86
CA LEU A 22 -10.82 3.51 22.98
C LEU A 22 -9.32 3.34 23.15
N THR A 23 -8.53 3.38 22.06
CA THR A 23 -7.06 3.26 22.15
C THR A 23 -6.41 4.37 22.98
N ARG A 24 -7.07 5.54 23.10
CA ARG A 24 -6.56 6.66 23.93
C ARG A 24 -6.38 6.31 25.39
N ASN A 25 -7.05 5.25 25.86
CA ASN A 25 -6.88 4.74 27.22
C ASN A 25 -5.63 3.87 27.40
N ILE A 26 -4.97 3.48 26.31
CA ILE A 26 -3.73 2.70 26.34
C ILE A 26 -2.57 3.65 26.60
N ARG A 27 -1.97 3.54 27.80
CA ARG A 27 -0.91 4.47 28.25
C ARG A 27 0.45 4.24 27.57
N HIS A 28 0.73 3.00 27.18
CA HIS A 28 2.02 2.66 26.54
C HIS A 28 2.00 3.02 25.04
N PRO A 29 2.87 3.93 24.56
CA PRO A 29 2.80 4.43 23.19
C PRO A 29 2.92 3.34 22.12
N GLY A 30 3.81 2.36 22.31
CA GLY A 30 4.00 1.25 21.37
C GLY A 30 2.76 0.35 21.27
N GLU A 31 2.14 0.01 22.40
CA GLU A 31 0.90 -0.79 22.42
C GLU A 31 -0.28 -0.01 21.86
N ASN A 32 -0.34 1.30 22.08
CA ASN A 32 -1.33 2.16 21.47
C ASN A 32 -1.22 2.13 19.94
N GLY A 33 0.00 2.29 19.40
CA GLY A 33 0.26 2.20 17.96
C GLY A 33 -0.18 0.87 17.36
N ARG A 34 0.21 -0.26 17.97
CA ARG A 34 -0.18 -1.60 17.53
C ARG A 34 -1.69 -1.82 17.55
N ALA A 35 -2.38 -1.37 18.60
CA ALA A 35 -3.83 -1.48 18.70
C ALA A 35 -4.53 -0.72 17.54
N ARG A 36 -4.06 0.49 17.22
CA ARG A 36 -4.59 1.31 16.13
C ARG A 36 -4.37 0.68 14.76
N GLU A 37 -3.17 0.18 14.50
CA GLU A 37 -2.87 -0.57 13.28
C GLU A 37 -3.77 -1.78 13.14
N GLN A 38 -4.01 -2.53 14.24
CA GLN A 38 -4.88 -3.69 14.23
C GLN A 38 -6.34 -3.34 13.93
N ILE A 39 -6.86 -2.23 14.48
CA ILE A 39 -8.21 -1.72 14.16
C ILE A 39 -8.34 -1.43 12.67
N LEU A 40 -7.38 -0.71 12.10
CA LEU A 40 -7.37 -0.37 10.68
C LEU A 40 -7.21 -1.62 9.79
N LYS A 41 -6.33 -2.56 10.15
CA LYS A 41 -6.19 -3.85 9.45
C LYS A 41 -7.51 -4.62 9.47
N ASN A 42 -8.20 -4.68 10.61
CA ASN A 42 -9.48 -5.36 10.73
C ASN A 42 -10.58 -4.69 9.89
N PHE A 43 -10.59 -3.36 9.81
CA PHE A 43 -11.49 -2.62 8.94
C PHE A 43 -11.23 -2.97 7.46
N LEU A 44 -9.99 -2.92 7.03
CA LEU A 44 -9.62 -3.24 5.65
C LEU A 44 -9.99 -4.68 5.28
N LYS A 45 -9.74 -5.65 6.17
CA LYS A 45 -10.14 -7.06 5.97
C LYS A 45 -11.64 -7.27 5.78
N LYS A 46 -12.48 -6.38 6.34
CA LYS A 46 -13.95 -6.46 6.16
C LYS A 46 -14.43 -5.98 4.78
N ILE A 47 -13.66 -5.10 4.13
CA ILE A 47 -14.08 -4.45 2.88
C ILE A 47 -13.34 -4.95 1.65
N LEU A 48 -12.14 -5.47 1.82
CA LEU A 48 -11.32 -5.92 0.70
C LEU A 48 -11.77 -7.30 0.19
N PRO A 49 -11.61 -7.57 -1.12
CA PRO A 49 -11.81 -8.91 -1.67
C PRO A 49 -10.90 -9.93 -0.99
N LYS A 50 -11.41 -11.16 -0.78
CA LYS A 50 -10.71 -12.22 -0.02
C LYS A 50 -9.32 -12.62 -0.54
N LYS A 51 -9.02 -12.34 -1.81
CA LYS A 51 -7.70 -12.58 -2.41
C LYS A 51 -6.61 -11.63 -1.91
N TYR A 52 -6.96 -10.62 -1.11
CA TYR A 52 -6.02 -9.68 -0.51
C TYR A 52 -5.94 -9.90 0.98
N SER A 53 -4.72 -10.00 1.47
CA SER A 53 -4.39 -10.03 2.90
C SER A 53 -3.80 -8.70 3.35
N VAL A 54 -3.88 -8.46 4.66
CA VAL A 54 -3.44 -7.21 5.29
C VAL A 54 -2.59 -7.54 6.49
N ASP A 55 -1.34 -7.06 6.50
CA ASP A 55 -0.43 -7.25 7.62
C ASP A 55 0.58 -6.10 7.74
N THR A 56 1.57 -6.23 8.62
CA THR A 56 2.68 -5.31 8.88
C THR A 56 4.00 -5.98 8.51
N GLY A 57 4.97 -5.24 7.98
CA GLY A 57 6.31 -5.81 7.72
C GLY A 57 7.11 -5.02 6.71
N PHE A 58 8.08 -5.68 6.10
CA PHE A 58 8.99 -5.12 5.11
C PHE A 58 8.61 -5.61 3.71
N VAL A 59 8.89 -4.81 2.71
CA VAL A 59 8.75 -5.23 1.30
C VAL A 59 10.15 -5.43 0.72
N ILE A 60 10.34 -6.52 -0.01
CA ILE A 60 11.62 -6.89 -0.63
C ILE A 60 11.45 -7.08 -2.13
N ASP A 61 12.50 -6.81 -2.89
CA ASP A 61 12.57 -7.14 -4.31
C ASP A 61 13.60 -8.22 -4.63
N ALA A 62 13.52 -8.80 -5.81
CA ALA A 62 14.41 -9.86 -6.27
C ALA A 62 15.84 -9.39 -6.55
N VAL A 63 16.13 -8.10 -6.51
CA VAL A 63 17.47 -7.54 -6.76
C VAL A 63 18.20 -7.12 -5.49
N GLY A 64 17.62 -7.42 -4.32
CA GLY A 64 18.24 -7.20 -3.01
C GLY A 64 17.80 -5.89 -2.32
N GLY A 65 16.78 -5.22 -2.84
CA GLY A 65 16.17 -4.05 -2.19
C GLY A 65 15.25 -4.46 -1.04
N ILE A 66 15.22 -3.63 0.01
CA ILE A 66 14.31 -3.75 1.15
C ILE A 66 13.77 -2.37 1.51
N SER A 67 12.46 -2.30 1.81
CA SER A 67 11.82 -1.08 2.29
C SER A 67 12.10 -0.80 3.76
N ASN A 68 11.69 0.38 4.25
CA ASN A 68 11.45 0.56 5.67
C ASN A 68 10.30 -0.35 6.13
N GLN A 69 10.15 -0.54 7.45
CA GLN A 69 8.96 -1.23 7.99
C GLN A 69 7.72 -0.41 7.68
N ILE A 70 6.68 -1.08 7.20
CA ILE A 70 5.40 -0.49 6.82
C ILE A 70 4.32 -0.94 7.81
N ASP A 71 3.54 0.02 8.29
CA ASP A 71 2.49 -0.22 9.28
C ASP A 71 1.39 -1.14 8.73
N ILE A 72 0.98 -0.94 7.47
CA ILE A 72 -0.05 -1.75 6.83
C ILE A 72 0.35 -2.05 5.38
N VAL A 73 0.58 -3.31 5.09
CA VAL A 73 0.83 -3.85 3.74
C VAL A 73 -0.40 -4.61 3.27
N ILE A 74 -0.93 -4.26 2.11
CA ILE A 74 -2.02 -4.99 1.44
C ILE A 74 -1.41 -5.75 0.28
N TYR A 75 -1.56 -7.07 0.29
CA TYR A 75 -0.86 -7.95 -0.65
C TYR A 75 -1.72 -9.12 -1.09
N ARG A 76 -1.33 -9.78 -2.16
CA ARG A 76 -1.90 -11.05 -2.62
C ARG A 76 -1.12 -12.21 -2.03
N ASP A 77 -1.80 -13.06 -1.26
CA ASP A 77 -1.24 -14.27 -0.67
C ASP A 77 -1.73 -15.56 -1.36
N ASP A 78 -2.61 -15.40 -2.35
CA ASP A 78 -3.15 -16.50 -3.14
C ASP A 78 -2.21 -16.97 -4.26
N TYR A 79 -1.10 -16.25 -4.49
CA TYR A 79 -0.14 -16.55 -5.56
C TYR A 79 1.32 -16.40 -5.13
N HIS A 80 1.64 -15.43 -4.28
CA HIS A 80 3.01 -15.12 -3.88
C HIS A 80 3.31 -15.63 -2.47
N SER A 81 4.57 -16.03 -2.25
CA SER A 81 5.03 -16.39 -0.91
C SER A 81 5.32 -15.16 -0.07
N THR A 82 5.11 -15.30 1.24
CA THR A 82 5.58 -14.35 2.25
C THR A 82 6.65 -15.03 3.07
N PHE A 83 7.79 -14.35 3.27
CA PHE A 83 8.85 -14.87 4.13
C PHE A 83 8.64 -14.33 5.54
N GLU A 84 8.72 -15.22 6.53
CA GLU A 84 8.55 -14.86 7.93
C GLU A 84 9.77 -15.34 8.74
N ILE A 85 10.37 -14.42 9.49
CA ILE A 85 11.49 -14.69 10.39
C ILE A 85 11.07 -14.22 11.77
N GLY A 86 10.76 -15.18 12.67
CA GLY A 86 10.06 -14.87 13.91
C GLY A 86 8.68 -14.29 13.64
N GLU A 87 8.39 -13.09 14.14
CA GLU A 87 7.13 -12.36 13.88
C GLU A 87 7.25 -11.30 12.77
N ILE A 88 8.42 -11.24 12.09
CA ILE A 88 8.71 -10.22 11.09
C ILE A 88 8.45 -10.77 9.69
N LYS A 89 7.51 -10.14 8.99
CA LYS A 89 7.12 -10.51 7.62
C LYS A 89 7.86 -9.71 6.57
N HIS A 90 8.25 -10.41 5.51
CA HIS A 90 8.86 -9.83 4.32
C HIS A 90 8.01 -10.22 3.11
N PHE A 91 7.45 -9.22 2.44
CA PHE A 91 6.55 -9.40 1.32
C PHE A 91 7.31 -9.20 0.01
N MET A 92 7.15 -10.10 -0.94
CA MET A 92 7.64 -9.89 -2.31
C MET A 92 6.95 -8.66 -2.90
N VAL A 93 7.71 -7.75 -3.50
CA VAL A 93 7.20 -6.50 -4.08
C VAL A 93 6.13 -6.75 -5.14
N GLU A 94 6.18 -7.89 -5.82
CA GLU A 94 5.18 -8.32 -6.81
C GLU A 94 3.81 -8.58 -6.17
N SER A 95 3.80 -9.11 -4.93
CA SER A 95 2.56 -9.40 -4.19
C SER A 95 1.87 -8.14 -3.69
N VAL A 96 2.64 -7.07 -3.42
CA VAL A 96 2.13 -5.87 -2.76
C VAL A 96 1.32 -5.02 -3.73
N VAL A 97 0.11 -4.65 -3.33
CA VAL A 97 -0.80 -3.81 -4.12
C VAL A 97 -1.01 -2.43 -3.51
N ALA A 98 -0.92 -2.32 -2.18
CA ALA A 98 -0.96 -1.04 -1.51
C ALA A 98 -0.18 -1.08 -0.20
N VAL A 99 0.29 0.11 0.23
CA VAL A 99 0.93 0.33 1.53
C VAL A 99 0.32 1.56 2.20
N ILE A 100 0.17 1.49 3.52
CA ILE A 100 -0.43 2.58 4.29
C ILE A 100 0.42 2.83 5.52
N GLU A 101 0.84 4.07 5.71
CA GLU A 101 1.44 4.56 6.93
C GLU A 101 0.37 5.17 7.83
N ASN A 102 0.37 4.78 9.10
CA ASN A 102 -0.60 5.23 10.08
C ASN A 102 0.07 6.01 11.19
N LYS A 103 -0.28 7.26 11.35
CA LYS A 103 0.21 8.13 12.43
C LYS A 103 -0.95 8.58 13.31
N ALA A 104 -0.85 8.35 14.62
CA ALA A 104 -1.86 8.83 15.57
C ALA A 104 -2.06 10.34 15.47
N SER A 105 -0.97 11.07 15.24
CA SER A 105 -0.98 12.52 15.09
C SER A 105 0.17 12.94 14.18
N MET A 106 -0.11 13.82 13.25
CA MET A 106 0.87 14.63 12.53
C MET A 106 1.20 15.88 13.34
N ALA A 107 1.85 15.71 14.49
CA ALA A 107 2.18 16.82 15.37
C ALA A 107 3.26 17.74 14.79
N SER A 108 4.05 17.25 13.84
CA SER A 108 5.14 18.00 13.18
C SER A 108 5.30 17.55 11.72
N GLY A 109 6.00 18.36 10.93
CA GLY A 109 6.41 18.03 9.57
C GLY A 109 7.29 16.77 9.51
N ASP A 110 8.04 16.47 10.56
CA ASP A 110 8.90 15.28 10.62
C ASP A 110 8.09 13.98 10.59
N ALA A 111 6.93 13.95 11.27
CA ALA A 111 6.06 12.77 11.23
C ALA A 111 5.49 12.54 9.82
N LEU A 112 5.15 13.62 9.10
CA LEU A 112 4.71 13.56 7.72
C LEU A 112 5.85 13.11 6.79
N ARG A 113 7.05 13.66 6.98
CA ARG A 113 8.24 13.29 6.23
C ARG A 113 8.57 11.80 6.41
N GLN A 114 8.55 11.30 7.64
CA GLN A 114 8.78 9.88 7.92
C GLN A 114 7.77 8.98 7.20
N ALA A 115 6.47 9.30 7.28
CA ALA A 115 5.43 8.53 6.59
C ALA A 115 5.59 8.58 5.06
N PHE A 116 5.95 9.75 4.52
CA PHE A 116 6.26 9.92 3.10
C PHE A 116 7.46 9.06 2.68
N ASP A 117 8.55 9.10 3.46
CA ASP A 117 9.78 8.36 3.17
C ASP A 117 9.57 6.84 3.29
N ASN A 118 8.73 6.37 4.19
CA ASN A 118 8.37 4.96 4.29
C ASN A 118 7.65 4.49 3.03
N ILE A 119 6.64 5.22 2.54
CA ILE A 119 5.95 4.90 1.28
C ILE A 119 6.93 4.96 0.10
N LYS A 120 7.77 5.99 0.05
CA LYS A 120 8.80 6.15 -0.98
C LYS A 120 9.78 4.97 -1.00
N SER A 121 10.13 4.42 0.17
CA SER A 121 11.03 3.27 0.26
C SER A 121 10.48 2.04 -0.46
N VAL A 122 9.16 1.80 -0.38
CA VAL A 122 8.49 0.72 -1.10
C VAL A 122 8.42 1.01 -2.60
N LYS A 123 8.01 2.23 -2.97
CA LYS A 123 7.84 2.60 -4.39
C LYS A 123 9.15 2.64 -5.17
N ARG A 124 10.31 2.70 -4.49
CA ARG A 124 11.65 2.61 -5.10
C ARG A 124 12.07 1.20 -5.46
N LEU A 125 11.46 0.17 -4.86
CA LEU A 125 11.82 -1.21 -5.13
C LEU A 125 11.57 -1.57 -6.61
N ASP A 126 12.39 -2.48 -7.12
CA ASP A 126 12.29 -2.89 -8.51
C ASP A 126 11.25 -3.99 -8.72
N ARG A 127 9.98 -3.59 -8.78
CA ARG A 127 8.87 -4.50 -9.08
C ARG A 127 8.96 -5.16 -10.46
N THR A 128 9.76 -4.58 -11.37
CA THR A 128 9.93 -5.13 -12.72
C THR A 128 10.96 -6.25 -12.79
N ASN A 129 11.75 -6.46 -11.74
CA ASN A 129 12.87 -7.39 -11.74
C ASN A 129 13.76 -7.24 -12.98
N LYS A 130 14.32 -6.02 -13.16
CA LYS A 130 15.11 -5.65 -14.35
C LYS A 130 14.39 -5.90 -15.69
N GLY A 131 13.06 -5.82 -15.67
CA GLY A 131 12.22 -6.04 -16.85
C GLY A 131 11.88 -7.51 -17.11
N ASN A 132 12.12 -8.42 -16.16
CA ASN A 132 11.80 -9.83 -16.30
C ASN A 132 10.37 -10.18 -15.86
N ASN A 133 9.73 -9.34 -15.02
CA ASN A 133 8.39 -9.60 -14.54
C ASN A 133 7.30 -9.28 -15.58
N TYR A 134 6.22 -10.02 -15.49
CA TYR A 134 5.07 -9.93 -16.38
C TYR A 134 3.79 -9.72 -15.58
N VAL A 135 2.74 -9.29 -16.26
CA VAL A 135 1.39 -9.21 -15.73
C VAL A 135 0.48 -10.25 -16.38
N LEU A 136 -0.40 -10.84 -15.59
CA LEU A 136 -1.35 -11.86 -15.99
C LEU A 136 -2.80 -11.34 -15.93
N PRO A 137 -3.70 -11.79 -16.81
CA PRO A 137 -3.45 -12.67 -17.95
C PRO A 137 -2.76 -11.96 -19.12
N GLY A 138 -2.28 -12.72 -20.09
CA GLY A 138 -1.71 -12.21 -21.34
C GLY A 138 -0.20 -12.01 -21.36
N ARG A 139 0.47 -12.23 -20.21
CA ARG A 139 1.94 -12.23 -20.08
C ARG A 139 2.62 -11.01 -20.74
N ARG A 140 2.07 -9.83 -20.50
CA ARG A 140 2.68 -8.57 -20.94
C ARG A 140 3.73 -8.13 -19.93
N LYS A 141 4.79 -7.45 -20.40
CA LYS A 141 5.81 -6.87 -19.51
C LYS A 141 5.16 -5.91 -18.52
N LEU A 142 5.62 -5.98 -17.27
CA LEU A 142 5.25 -5.00 -16.27
C LEU A 142 5.82 -3.63 -16.67
N ASP A 143 4.97 -2.62 -16.74
CA ASP A 143 5.30 -1.27 -17.19
C ASP A 143 5.25 -0.29 -16.01
N LYS A 144 6.39 0.33 -15.68
CA LYS A 144 6.46 1.33 -14.60
C LYS A 144 5.65 2.60 -14.90
N SER A 145 5.31 2.86 -16.15
CA SER A 145 4.50 3.99 -16.56
C SER A 145 3.00 3.76 -16.40
N ASP A 146 2.56 2.50 -16.32
CA ASP A 146 1.15 2.18 -16.10
C ASP A 146 0.78 2.34 -14.62
N PHE A 147 -0.28 3.11 -14.35
CA PHE A 147 -0.78 3.33 -12.98
C PHE A 147 -1.21 2.02 -12.30
N TYR A 148 -1.82 1.12 -13.03
CA TYR A 148 -2.29 -0.16 -12.50
C TYR A 148 -1.16 -1.16 -12.22
N HIS A 149 0.06 -0.84 -12.64
CA HIS A 149 1.26 -1.60 -12.30
C HIS A 149 2.01 -1.03 -11.09
N GLN A 150 1.54 0.11 -10.53
CA GLN A 150 2.16 0.74 -9.37
C GLN A 150 1.61 0.18 -8.04
N ILE A 151 2.37 0.39 -6.97
CA ILE A 151 1.91 0.15 -5.60
C ILE A 151 1.23 1.44 -5.12
N PHE A 152 -0.02 1.32 -4.66
CA PHE A 152 -0.75 2.44 -4.10
C PHE A 152 -0.19 2.78 -2.71
N GLY A 153 0.07 4.04 -2.42
CA GLY A 153 0.58 4.50 -1.13
C GLY A 153 -0.38 5.49 -0.48
N ALA A 154 -0.76 5.28 0.77
CA ALA A 154 -1.57 6.23 1.52
C ALA A 154 -0.97 6.55 2.89
N ILE A 155 -1.19 7.77 3.36
CA ILE A 155 -0.87 8.21 4.72
C ILE A 155 -2.19 8.44 5.45
N LEU A 156 -2.37 7.79 6.60
CA LEU A 156 -3.50 8.00 7.50
C LEU A 156 -3.06 8.69 8.78
N THR A 157 -3.92 9.58 9.28
CA THR A 157 -3.77 10.18 10.60
C THR A 157 -5.14 10.43 11.23
N GLU A 158 -5.18 10.59 12.55
CA GLU A 158 -6.37 11.05 13.26
C GLU A 158 -6.31 12.52 13.63
N LYS A 159 -5.15 13.12 13.57
CA LYS A 159 -4.94 14.53 13.86
C LYS A 159 -3.92 15.11 12.89
N SER A 160 -4.40 15.85 11.93
CA SER A 160 -3.59 16.49 10.92
C SER A 160 -2.91 17.77 11.45
N LEU A 161 -1.90 18.23 10.72
CA LEU A 161 -1.41 19.59 10.78
C LEU A 161 -2.54 20.57 10.34
N SER A 162 -2.37 21.85 10.65
CA SER A 162 -3.22 22.87 10.03
C SER A 162 -3.13 22.80 8.51
N SER A 163 -4.20 23.18 7.80
CA SER A 163 -4.19 23.16 6.32
C SER A 163 -3.04 23.95 5.71
N ALA A 164 -2.65 25.08 6.33
CA ALA A 164 -1.53 25.88 5.87
C ALA A 164 -0.19 25.15 6.05
N SER A 165 0.05 24.60 7.25
CA SER A 165 1.27 23.82 7.53
C SER A 165 1.35 22.56 6.66
N LEU A 166 0.23 21.84 6.49
CA LEU A 166 0.17 20.65 5.67
C LEU A 166 0.50 20.95 4.21
N LYS A 167 -0.02 22.07 3.65
CA LYS A 167 0.34 22.53 2.30
C LYS A 167 1.83 22.81 2.17
N SER A 168 2.39 23.57 3.12
CA SER A 168 3.82 23.92 3.11
C SER A 168 4.71 22.68 3.16
N GLU A 169 4.40 21.71 4.04
CA GLU A 169 5.15 20.48 4.17
C GLU A 169 5.07 19.62 2.90
N PHE A 170 3.88 19.47 2.30
CA PHE A 170 3.77 18.72 1.04
C PHE A 170 4.53 19.37 -0.10
N ILE A 171 4.51 20.70 -0.23
CA ILE A 171 5.30 21.41 -1.23
C ILE A 171 6.79 21.10 -1.05
N SER A 172 7.31 21.22 0.19
CA SER A 172 8.70 20.90 0.50
C SER A 172 9.07 19.44 0.16
N LEU A 173 8.19 18.47 0.46
CA LEU A 173 8.39 17.06 0.14
C LEU A 173 8.39 16.80 -1.37
N PHE A 174 7.51 17.45 -2.11
CA PHE A 174 7.43 17.34 -3.56
C PHE A 174 8.65 17.97 -4.26
N GLU A 175 9.11 19.10 -3.78
CA GLU A 175 10.34 19.72 -4.28
C GLU A 175 11.58 18.85 -4.02
N SER A 176 11.66 18.22 -2.87
CA SER A 176 12.76 17.30 -2.52
C SER A 176 12.68 15.97 -3.24
N THR A 177 11.50 15.55 -3.66
CA THR A 177 11.25 14.27 -4.37
C THR A 177 10.58 14.56 -5.70
N ARG A 178 11.37 14.93 -6.71
CA ARG A 178 10.85 15.36 -8.04
C ARG A 178 10.14 14.25 -8.83
N ASP A 179 10.46 12.99 -8.54
CA ASP A 179 9.79 11.84 -9.18
C ASP A 179 8.40 11.63 -8.55
N LYS A 180 7.38 12.07 -9.26
CA LYS A 180 5.99 11.94 -8.83
C LYS A 180 5.52 10.49 -8.64
N SER A 181 6.19 9.52 -9.26
CA SER A 181 5.85 8.10 -9.08
C SER A 181 6.12 7.60 -7.65
N LEU A 182 7.00 8.29 -6.91
CA LEU A 182 7.35 7.99 -5.54
C LEU A 182 6.44 8.64 -4.49
N TRP A 183 5.53 9.53 -4.90
CA TRP A 183 4.65 10.24 -3.98
C TRP A 183 3.53 9.34 -3.46
N PRO A 184 3.04 9.56 -2.23
CA PRO A 184 1.81 8.94 -1.76
C PRO A 184 0.64 9.29 -2.71
N ASN A 185 -0.28 8.35 -2.89
CA ASN A 185 -1.47 8.55 -3.72
C ASN A 185 -2.57 9.31 -2.97
N MET A 186 -2.61 9.17 -1.64
CA MET A 186 -3.58 9.83 -0.76
C MET A 186 -2.97 10.20 0.58
N TYR A 187 -3.48 11.27 1.17
CA TYR A 187 -3.36 11.57 2.59
C TYR A 187 -4.75 11.76 3.17
N VAL A 188 -5.02 11.15 4.31
CA VAL A 188 -6.34 11.08 4.92
C VAL A 188 -6.23 11.36 6.42
N ASP A 189 -6.82 12.46 6.87
CA ASP A 189 -7.20 12.61 8.27
C ASP A 189 -8.58 11.94 8.45
N VAL A 190 -8.62 10.85 9.20
CA VAL A 190 -9.86 10.05 9.36
C VAL A 190 -10.98 10.82 10.06
N ARG A 191 -10.66 11.97 10.68
CA ARG A 191 -11.62 12.82 11.41
C ARG A 191 -11.91 14.15 10.75
N GLY A 192 -11.19 14.50 9.71
CA GLY A 192 -11.29 15.86 9.14
C GLY A 192 -11.13 15.90 7.65
N SER A 193 -9.90 16.09 7.19
CA SER A 193 -9.60 16.47 5.83
C SER A 193 -8.90 15.36 5.04
N SER A 194 -9.00 15.43 3.74
CA SER A 194 -8.18 14.64 2.85
C SER A 194 -7.41 15.51 1.88
N PHE A 195 -6.24 15.03 1.50
CA PHE A 195 -5.47 15.58 0.40
C PHE A 195 -5.82 14.83 -0.88
N ARG A 196 -6.02 15.56 -1.97
CA ARG A 196 -6.34 15.02 -3.29
C ARG A 196 -5.50 15.70 -4.36
N TYR A 197 -5.07 14.94 -5.35
CA TYR A 197 -4.47 15.47 -6.57
C TYR A 197 -5.54 15.96 -7.53
N ILE A 198 -5.19 17.00 -8.30
CA ILE A 198 -6.04 17.59 -9.33
C ILE A 198 -5.28 17.50 -10.65
N SER A 199 -5.95 17.01 -11.69
CA SER A 199 -5.42 16.97 -13.04
C SER A 199 -5.51 18.33 -13.73
N GLU A 200 -4.87 18.48 -14.89
CA GLU A 200 -5.01 19.69 -15.74
C GLU A 200 -6.46 19.99 -16.14
N SER A 201 -7.30 18.96 -16.26
CA SER A 201 -8.73 19.09 -16.55
C SER A 201 -9.59 19.27 -15.28
N GLU A 202 -8.99 19.67 -14.16
CA GLU A 202 -9.63 19.95 -12.87
C GLU A 202 -10.38 18.76 -12.25
N HIS A 203 -10.07 17.54 -12.66
CA HIS A 203 -10.63 16.34 -12.04
C HIS A 203 -9.79 15.86 -10.86
N VAL A 204 -10.47 15.37 -9.82
CA VAL A 204 -9.82 14.67 -8.70
C VAL A 204 -9.26 13.35 -9.18
N ILE A 205 -7.99 13.10 -8.91
CA ILE A 205 -7.27 11.89 -9.30
C ILE A 205 -6.43 11.35 -8.17
N VAL A 206 -6.04 10.08 -8.26
CA VAL A 206 -5.16 9.40 -7.29
C VAL A 206 -3.78 9.07 -7.89
N ASP A 207 -3.57 9.32 -9.18
CA ASP A 207 -2.26 9.16 -9.84
C ASP A 207 -1.47 10.47 -9.75
N PRO A 208 -0.45 10.57 -8.89
CA PRO A 208 0.32 11.81 -8.72
C PRO A 208 1.07 12.24 -9.99
N ARG A 209 1.38 11.30 -10.90
CA ARG A 209 2.12 11.60 -12.13
C ARG A 209 1.32 12.46 -13.10
N LYS A 210 -0.01 12.37 -13.05
CA LYS A 210 -0.96 13.16 -13.86
C LYS A 210 -1.43 14.43 -13.18
N ALA A 211 -0.92 14.70 -11.96
CA ALA A 211 -1.33 15.87 -11.19
C ALA A 211 -0.67 17.14 -11.70
N SER A 212 -1.47 18.20 -11.86
CA SER A 212 -1.04 19.59 -12.06
C SER A 212 -1.09 20.39 -10.76
N ALA A 213 -1.97 19.99 -9.83
CA ALA A 213 -2.16 20.62 -8.55
C ALA A 213 -2.60 19.61 -7.47
N PHE A 214 -2.74 20.09 -6.24
CA PHE A 214 -3.39 19.37 -5.17
C PHE A 214 -4.31 20.28 -4.36
N ALA A 215 -5.31 19.69 -3.73
CA ALA A 215 -6.21 20.34 -2.83
C ALA A 215 -6.27 19.61 -1.49
N ILE A 216 -6.48 20.35 -0.40
CA ILE A 216 -6.85 19.84 0.90
C ILE A 216 -8.32 20.19 1.08
N SER A 217 -9.17 19.18 1.16
CA SER A 217 -10.60 19.34 1.32
C SER A 217 -11.02 18.89 2.71
N ASP A 218 -11.88 19.68 3.33
CA ASP A 218 -12.59 19.27 4.54
C ASP A 218 -13.79 18.41 4.14
N LEU A 219 -13.75 17.14 4.49
CA LEU A 219 -14.78 16.16 4.13
C LEU A 219 -15.84 15.97 5.22
N LEU A 220 -15.84 16.81 6.24
CA LEU A 220 -16.87 16.79 7.29
C LEU A 220 -18.22 17.35 6.83
N ALA A 221 -18.28 17.95 5.64
CA ALA A 221 -19.55 18.41 5.08
C ALA A 221 -20.49 17.20 4.84
N GLU A 222 -21.77 17.35 5.14
CA GLU A 222 -22.78 16.26 5.07
C GLU A 222 -22.93 15.59 3.71
N THR A 223 -22.43 16.22 2.66
CA THR A 223 -22.53 15.78 1.26
C THR A 223 -21.44 14.80 0.85
N TYR A 224 -20.37 14.65 1.61
CA TYR A 224 -19.24 13.78 1.26
C TYR A 224 -19.19 12.50 2.09
N ASN A 225 -18.55 11.48 1.55
CA ASN A 225 -18.26 10.28 2.32
C ASN A 225 -17.22 10.60 3.42
N PRO A 226 -17.26 9.91 4.57
CA PRO A 226 -16.18 10.00 5.55
C PRO A 226 -14.82 9.69 4.94
N PRO A 227 -13.72 10.35 5.35
CA PRO A 227 -12.39 10.20 4.73
C PRO A 227 -11.88 8.76 4.64
N LEU A 228 -12.11 7.96 5.68
CA LEU A 228 -11.73 6.54 5.68
C LEU A 228 -12.52 5.71 4.65
N ILE A 229 -13.76 6.09 4.37
CA ILE A 229 -14.60 5.47 3.36
C ILE A 229 -14.17 5.87 1.95
N GLU A 230 -13.68 7.09 1.77
CA GLU A 230 -13.07 7.51 0.50
C GLU A 230 -11.82 6.67 0.19
N LEU A 231 -10.94 6.43 1.19
CA LEU A 231 -9.81 5.52 1.01
C LEU A 231 -10.28 4.10 0.63
N ALA A 232 -11.29 3.59 1.34
CA ALA A 232 -11.85 2.27 1.06
C ALA A 232 -12.39 2.18 -0.37
N TYR A 233 -13.09 3.21 -0.84
CA TYR A 233 -13.61 3.31 -2.20
C TYR A 233 -12.49 3.26 -3.24
N GLU A 234 -11.44 4.06 -3.05
CA GLU A 234 -10.30 4.08 -3.96
C GLU A 234 -9.58 2.71 -4.01
N LEU A 235 -9.35 2.08 -2.86
CA LEU A 235 -8.73 0.76 -2.79
C LEU A 235 -9.59 -0.31 -3.49
N VAL A 236 -10.90 -0.37 -3.20
CA VAL A 236 -11.79 -1.37 -3.82
C VAL A 236 -11.91 -1.14 -5.33
N SER A 237 -12.00 0.13 -5.77
CA SER A 237 -12.06 0.49 -7.18
C SER A 237 -10.79 0.09 -7.93
N LEU A 238 -9.63 0.36 -7.33
CA LEU A 238 -8.34 0.01 -7.87
C LEU A 238 -8.16 -1.52 -7.95
N PHE A 239 -8.41 -2.23 -6.85
CA PHE A 239 -8.13 -3.66 -6.75
C PHE A 239 -8.99 -4.54 -7.66
N ARG A 240 -10.12 -4.02 -8.14
CA ARG A 240 -10.95 -4.67 -9.15
C ARG A 240 -10.22 -4.86 -10.48
N VAL A 241 -9.34 -3.93 -10.82
CA VAL A 241 -8.70 -3.86 -12.14
C VAL A 241 -7.19 -4.16 -12.12
N LEU A 242 -6.59 -4.36 -10.92
CA LEU A 242 -5.18 -4.67 -10.82
C LEU A 242 -4.87 -6.04 -11.44
N PRO A 243 -3.85 -6.11 -12.31
CA PRO A 243 -3.37 -7.38 -12.82
C PRO A 243 -2.65 -8.18 -11.72
N LEU A 244 -2.52 -9.47 -11.93
CA LEU A 244 -1.59 -10.30 -11.18
C LEU A 244 -0.18 -10.08 -11.73
N VAL A 245 0.78 -9.77 -10.87
CA VAL A 245 2.19 -9.69 -11.27
C VAL A 245 2.81 -11.06 -11.11
N ASP A 246 3.32 -11.61 -12.20
CA ASP A 246 4.08 -12.86 -12.19
C ASP A 246 5.51 -12.62 -11.70
N PHE A 247 6.11 -13.60 -11.07
CA PHE A 247 7.46 -13.51 -10.50
C PHE A 247 8.27 -14.77 -10.78
N SER A 248 9.58 -14.64 -10.71
CA SER A 248 10.49 -15.79 -10.79
C SER A 248 10.92 -16.22 -9.38
N ALA A 249 10.46 -17.37 -8.93
CA ALA A 249 10.89 -17.93 -7.65
C ALA A 249 12.42 -18.11 -7.59
N GLN A 250 13.06 -18.45 -8.70
CA GLN A 250 14.50 -18.62 -8.79
C GLN A 250 15.26 -17.34 -8.37
N ASP A 251 14.74 -16.16 -8.72
CA ASP A 251 15.41 -14.89 -8.43
C ASP A 251 15.40 -14.56 -6.92
N TYR A 252 14.40 -15.04 -6.18
CA TYR A 252 14.33 -14.92 -4.72
C TYR A 252 15.15 -15.98 -3.99
N PHE A 253 15.27 -17.18 -4.57
CA PHE A 253 16.01 -18.31 -3.99
C PHE A 253 17.40 -18.50 -4.63
N HIS A 254 17.95 -17.44 -5.22
CA HIS A 254 19.24 -17.46 -5.89
C HIS A 254 20.36 -17.87 -4.93
N GLY A 255 21.07 -18.93 -5.27
CA GLY A 255 22.12 -19.53 -4.44
C GLY A 255 21.75 -20.90 -3.84
N ILE A 256 20.48 -21.31 -3.89
CA ILE A 256 20.05 -22.65 -3.49
C ILE A 256 20.32 -23.69 -4.61
N SER A 257 20.33 -23.23 -5.87
CA SER A 257 20.67 -24.11 -7.00
C SER A 257 22.19 -24.21 -7.18
N GLY A 258 22.83 -25.04 -6.37
CA GLY A 258 24.19 -25.48 -6.66
C GLY A 258 24.24 -26.33 -7.93
N LYS A 259 25.29 -26.17 -8.74
CA LYS A 259 25.57 -27.18 -9.78
C LYS A 259 25.82 -28.51 -9.07
N ALA A 260 25.10 -29.55 -9.48
CA ALA A 260 25.39 -30.90 -9.00
C ALA A 260 26.88 -31.21 -9.27
N LYS A 261 27.62 -31.51 -8.20
CA LYS A 261 29.04 -31.88 -8.32
C LYS A 261 29.20 -33.23 -8.98
N GLU A 262 28.17 -34.05 -8.90
CA GLU A 262 28.13 -35.41 -9.43
C GLU A 262 26.70 -35.71 -9.84
N TYR A 263 26.52 -36.36 -10.98
CA TYR A 263 25.21 -36.81 -11.45
C TYR A 263 25.35 -38.21 -12.05
N VAL A 264 24.37 -39.06 -11.80
CA VAL A 264 24.26 -40.39 -12.39
C VAL A 264 23.27 -40.34 -13.55
N ARG A 265 23.68 -40.76 -14.72
CA ARG A 265 22.80 -40.88 -15.89
C ARG A 265 21.87 -42.06 -15.70
N PHE A 266 20.61 -41.90 -16.06
CA PHE A 266 19.71 -43.04 -16.14
C PHE A 266 20.21 -44.03 -17.21
N PRO A 267 20.12 -45.35 -16.95
CA PRO A 267 20.37 -46.35 -17.97
C PRO A 267 19.49 -46.12 -19.20
N GLU A 268 20.01 -46.39 -20.41
CA GLU A 268 19.31 -46.16 -21.68
C GLU A 268 17.93 -46.81 -21.78
N ASN A 269 17.74 -47.93 -21.06
CA ASN A 269 16.47 -48.66 -21.03
C ASN A 269 15.39 -47.99 -20.16
N ILE A 270 15.72 -46.93 -19.40
CA ILE A 270 14.76 -46.16 -18.59
C ILE A 270 14.34 -44.89 -19.34
N SER A 271 15.08 -44.43 -20.34
CA SER A 271 14.67 -43.38 -21.25
C SER A 271 13.57 -43.89 -22.19
N GLY A 272 12.40 -44.15 -21.62
CA GLY A 272 11.20 -44.50 -22.36
C GLY A 272 10.71 -43.33 -23.20
N ASN A 273 10.34 -43.63 -24.44
CA ASN A 273 9.71 -42.73 -25.38
C ASN A 273 8.60 -41.91 -24.70
N VAL A 274 8.76 -40.58 -24.71
CA VAL A 274 7.69 -39.61 -24.49
C VAL A 274 7.20 -39.15 -25.86
#